data_de5261323e232efb4b63914ede8e250e
#
_entry.id   de5261323e232efb4b63914ede8e250e
#
_cell.length_a   1.000
_cell.length_b   1.000
_cell.length_c   1.000
_cell.angle_alpha   90.00
_cell.angle_beta   90.00
_cell.angle_gamma   90.00
#
_symmetry.space_group_name_H-M   'P 1'
#
loop_
_entity.id
_entity.type
_entity.pdbx_description
1 polymer ?
#
loop_
_entity_poly.entity_id
_entity_poly.type
_entity_poly.pdbx_seq_one_letter_code
_entity_poly.pdbx_strand_id
1 'polypeptide(L)'
;MAVPWRVEKIAIFEDNFVFVIHNEVDAIVLDPGEASAALAFLKKAQLNCRMILITHHHADHVMGVSEISNKYSCPVYGPLKNQDQLLSLVTDWVKDGDRINFQDLHFTVFEWPGHTLGHLAFWCADQKWLFSGDVVFSLGCGRLFEGSFEQMFGTLQKLKSLPAATEIFCTHDYFPANQRFCHHEKIPIEDYRPEHPLILKQEKKYNPFLKAVTIEEFQSLRERRNQF
;
A
#
# COMPACT_ATOMS: atom_id res chain seq x y z
N MET A 1 26.02 13.91 -9.93
CA MET A 1 25.45 12.57 -9.63
C MET A 1 23.97 12.78 -9.41
N ALA A 2 23.10 11.90 -9.89
CA ALA A 2 21.68 11.99 -9.62
C ALA A 2 21.43 11.80 -8.10
N VAL A 3 20.51 12.58 -7.53
CA VAL A 3 20.12 12.42 -6.13
C VAL A 3 19.31 11.13 -6.01
N PRO A 4 19.63 10.25 -5.05
CA PRO A 4 18.88 9.00 -4.90
C PRO A 4 17.44 9.27 -4.47
N TRP A 5 16.52 8.47 -4.98
CA TRP A 5 15.12 8.49 -4.54
C TRP A 5 15.00 8.01 -3.10
N ARG A 6 14.09 8.63 -2.38
CA ARG A 6 13.75 8.30 -0.98
C ARG A 6 12.25 8.21 -0.83
N VAL A 7 11.79 7.47 0.16
CA VAL A 7 10.38 7.38 0.51
C VAL A 7 10.18 7.97 1.91
N GLU A 8 9.37 9.01 1.98
CA GLU A 8 8.93 9.58 3.25
C GLU A 8 7.55 9.06 3.61
N LYS A 9 7.40 8.68 4.87
CA LYS A 9 6.15 8.23 5.46
C LYS A 9 5.54 9.36 6.28
N ILE A 10 4.37 9.81 5.88
CA ILE A 10 3.65 10.90 6.53
C ILE A 10 2.42 10.33 7.22
N ALA A 11 2.33 10.44 8.54
CA ALA A 11 1.18 10.02 9.29
C ALA A 11 0.01 10.98 9.08
N ILE A 12 -1.17 10.42 8.85
CA ILE A 12 -2.45 11.12 8.77
C ILE A 12 -3.49 10.32 9.56
N PHE A 13 -4.59 10.98 9.94
CA PHE A 13 -5.65 10.37 10.75
C PHE A 13 -5.10 9.67 12.01
N GLU A 14 -5.70 8.56 12.42
CA GLU A 14 -5.28 7.80 13.60
C GLU A 14 -4.15 6.82 13.30
N ASP A 15 -4.19 6.14 12.15
CA ASP A 15 -3.27 5.06 11.81
C ASP A 15 -2.87 4.98 10.33
N ASN A 16 -3.32 5.94 9.48
CA ASN A 16 -3.00 5.93 8.06
C ASN A 16 -1.66 6.60 7.73
N PHE A 17 -1.11 6.23 6.59
CA PHE A 17 0.10 6.84 6.02
C PHE A 17 -0.11 7.27 4.58
N VAL A 18 0.37 8.47 4.26
CA VAL A 18 0.66 8.91 2.89
C VAL A 18 2.14 8.70 2.63
N PHE A 19 2.50 8.20 1.46
CA PHE A 19 3.90 8.09 1.07
C PHE A 19 4.27 9.15 0.03
N VAL A 20 5.45 9.75 0.21
CA VAL A 20 6.04 10.69 -0.74
C VAL A 20 7.37 10.13 -1.20
N ILE A 21 7.45 9.70 -2.46
CA ILE A 21 8.70 9.27 -3.10
C ILE A 21 9.32 10.52 -3.73
N HIS A 22 10.58 10.87 -3.42
CA HIS A 22 11.19 12.08 -3.92
C HIS A 22 12.71 11.99 -4.13
N ASN A 23 13.24 12.86 -4.99
CA ASN A 23 14.67 13.02 -5.28
C ASN A 23 15.19 14.43 -4.96
N GLU A 24 14.63 15.09 -3.94
CA GLU A 24 14.91 16.49 -3.52
C GLU A 24 14.44 17.58 -4.51
N VAL A 25 13.88 17.23 -5.66
CA VAL A 25 13.31 18.18 -6.64
C VAL A 25 11.87 17.76 -6.98
N ASP A 26 11.70 16.53 -7.43
CA ASP A 26 10.44 15.97 -7.87
C ASP A 26 9.90 14.94 -6.87
N ALA A 27 8.59 14.84 -6.78
CA ALA A 27 7.91 13.92 -5.88
C ALA A 27 6.75 13.19 -6.58
N ILE A 28 6.49 11.96 -6.12
CA ILE A 28 5.30 11.16 -6.38
C ILE A 28 4.59 10.98 -5.06
N VAL A 29 3.28 11.21 -5.01
CA VAL A 29 2.46 11.03 -3.80
C VAL A 29 1.60 9.80 -3.96
N LEU A 30 1.56 8.93 -2.93
CA LEU A 30 0.72 7.73 -2.92
C LEU A 30 -0.34 7.84 -1.83
N ASP A 31 -1.58 7.49 -2.21
CA ASP A 31 -2.75 7.38 -1.35
C ASP A 31 -2.94 8.60 -0.41
N PRO A 32 -3.03 9.83 -0.94
CA PRO A 32 -3.24 10.99 -0.10
C PRO A 32 -4.67 11.05 0.45
N GLY A 33 -4.93 10.32 1.54
CA GLY A 33 -6.21 10.38 2.25
C GLY A 33 -6.50 11.75 2.84
N GLU A 34 -5.46 12.53 3.13
CA GLU A 34 -5.55 13.92 3.55
C GLU A 34 -4.50 14.77 2.82
N ALA A 35 -4.88 15.94 2.34
CA ALA A 35 -3.98 16.80 1.58
C ALA A 35 -3.01 17.60 2.46
N SER A 36 -3.45 18.08 3.62
CA SER A 36 -2.75 19.09 4.40
C SER A 36 -1.34 18.67 4.82
N ALA A 37 -1.19 17.44 5.32
CA ALA A 37 0.09 16.91 5.77
C ALA A 37 1.06 16.69 4.59
N ALA A 38 0.59 16.12 3.49
CA ALA A 38 1.40 15.93 2.28
C ALA A 38 1.82 17.30 1.68
N LEU A 39 0.90 18.26 1.59
CA LEU A 39 1.19 19.59 1.08
C LEU A 39 2.18 20.37 1.98
N ALA A 40 2.07 20.21 3.29
CA ALA A 40 3.02 20.83 4.23
C ALA A 40 4.44 20.26 4.03
N PHE A 41 4.55 18.93 3.85
CA PHE A 41 5.83 18.30 3.57
C PHE A 41 6.41 18.76 2.23
N LEU A 42 5.64 18.68 1.13
CA LEU A 42 6.06 19.10 -0.20
C LEU A 42 6.54 20.57 -0.20
N LYS A 43 5.81 21.45 0.48
CA LYS A 43 6.19 22.88 0.61
C LYS A 43 7.48 23.05 1.40
N LYS A 44 7.61 22.37 2.56
CA LYS A 44 8.80 22.46 3.43
C LYS A 44 10.06 21.97 2.73
N ALA A 45 9.93 20.86 2.00
CA ALA A 45 11.02 20.24 1.25
C ALA A 45 11.24 20.87 -0.15
N GLN A 46 10.44 21.86 -0.55
CA GLN A 46 10.48 22.52 -1.86
C GLN A 46 10.34 21.57 -3.04
N LEU A 47 9.50 20.54 -2.91
CA LEU A 47 9.27 19.49 -3.90
C LEU A 47 8.14 19.84 -4.86
N ASN A 48 8.29 19.40 -6.12
CA ASN A 48 7.25 19.46 -7.14
C ASN A 48 6.55 18.12 -7.22
N CYS A 49 5.28 18.02 -6.87
CA CYS A 49 4.49 16.82 -7.08
C CYS A 49 4.26 16.62 -8.59
N ARG A 50 4.72 15.49 -9.13
CA ARG A 50 4.67 15.16 -10.56
C ARG A 50 3.59 14.18 -10.92
N MET A 51 3.17 13.36 -9.99
CA MET A 51 2.04 12.46 -10.14
C MET A 51 1.51 12.00 -8.79
N ILE A 52 0.29 11.49 -8.81
CA ILE A 52 -0.34 10.81 -7.67
C ILE A 52 -0.65 9.38 -8.09
N LEU A 53 -0.36 8.41 -7.22
CA LEU A 53 -0.73 7.01 -7.40
C LEU A 53 -1.78 6.63 -6.36
N ILE A 54 -2.88 6.00 -6.81
CA ILE A 54 -4.00 5.56 -5.95
C ILE A 54 -4.07 4.04 -6.00
N THR A 55 -4.02 3.40 -4.84
CA THR A 55 -4.15 1.94 -4.74
C THR A 55 -5.60 1.49 -4.87
N HIS A 56 -6.54 2.18 -4.24
CA HIS A 56 -7.97 1.85 -4.28
C HIS A 56 -8.84 3.06 -3.90
N HIS A 57 -10.15 2.90 -3.95
CA HIS A 57 -11.11 4.00 -3.90
C HIS A 57 -11.59 4.41 -2.51
N HIS A 58 -11.13 3.79 -1.41
CA HIS A 58 -11.58 4.17 -0.09
C HIS A 58 -11.22 5.61 0.26
N ALA A 59 -12.09 6.27 1.01
CA ALA A 59 -12.02 7.71 1.27
C ALA A 59 -10.69 8.13 1.91
N ASP A 60 -10.19 7.35 2.84
CA ASP A 60 -8.94 7.57 3.56
C ASP A 60 -7.67 7.37 2.72
N HIS A 61 -7.82 7.04 1.42
CA HIS A 61 -6.75 7.01 0.41
C HIS A 61 -6.89 8.10 -0.64
N VAL A 62 -8.08 8.71 -0.80
CA VAL A 62 -8.35 9.58 -1.95
C VAL A 62 -8.84 10.99 -1.62
N MET A 63 -9.26 11.29 -0.39
CA MET A 63 -9.85 12.60 -0.05
C MET A 63 -8.93 13.79 -0.30
N GLY A 64 -7.60 13.60 -0.22
CA GLY A 64 -6.62 14.65 -0.49
C GLY A 64 -6.21 14.81 -1.96
N VAL A 65 -6.63 13.90 -2.83
CA VAL A 65 -6.17 13.83 -4.24
C VAL A 65 -6.47 15.12 -5.01
N SER A 66 -7.73 15.59 -4.99
CA SER A 66 -8.14 16.76 -5.76
C SER A 66 -7.35 18.02 -5.39
N GLU A 67 -7.10 18.24 -4.10
CA GLU A 67 -6.39 19.45 -3.65
C GLU A 67 -4.92 19.42 -4.11
N ILE A 68 -4.25 18.26 -4.00
CA ILE A 68 -2.86 18.11 -4.42
C ILE A 68 -2.74 18.18 -5.94
N SER A 69 -3.58 17.43 -6.69
CA SER A 69 -3.53 17.39 -8.16
C SER A 69 -3.81 18.77 -8.78
N ASN A 70 -4.80 19.50 -8.26
CA ASN A 70 -5.11 20.86 -8.73
C ASN A 70 -3.96 21.84 -8.46
N LYS A 71 -3.33 21.75 -7.28
CA LYS A 71 -2.23 22.65 -6.91
C LYS A 71 -0.99 22.46 -7.76
N TYR A 72 -0.66 21.22 -8.10
CA TYR A 72 0.55 20.90 -8.88
C TYR A 72 0.27 20.64 -10.36
N SER A 73 -0.99 20.61 -10.78
CA SER A 73 -1.42 20.26 -12.14
C SER A 73 -0.81 18.94 -12.62
N CYS A 74 -0.82 17.93 -11.74
CA CYS A 74 -0.18 16.65 -12.00
C CYS A 74 -1.21 15.54 -12.30
N PRO A 75 -0.84 14.54 -13.12
CA PRO A 75 -1.70 13.39 -13.40
C PRO A 75 -1.94 12.52 -12.17
N VAL A 76 -3.08 11.85 -12.17
CA VAL A 76 -3.51 10.92 -11.12
C VAL A 76 -3.74 9.55 -11.74
N TYR A 77 -2.94 8.58 -11.34
CA TYR A 77 -3.06 7.19 -11.77
C TYR A 77 -3.90 6.40 -10.77
N GLY A 78 -4.89 5.68 -11.26
CA GLY A 78 -5.78 4.89 -10.40
C GLY A 78 -6.38 3.67 -11.08
N PRO A 79 -7.04 2.79 -10.30
CA PRO A 79 -7.50 1.50 -10.78
C PRO A 79 -8.66 1.61 -11.77
N LEU A 80 -8.46 1.06 -12.97
CA LEU A 80 -9.47 1.00 -14.02
C LEU A 80 -10.78 0.33 -13.55
N LYS A 81 -10.69 -0.69 -12.70
CA LYS A 81 -11.87 -1.37 -12.15
C LYS A 81 -12.73 -0.52 -11.23
N ASN A 82 -12.19 0.56 -10.68
CA ASN A 82 -12.92 1.50 -9.83
C ASN A 82 -13.26 2.81 -10.57
N GLN A 83 -13.37 2.76 -11.90
CA GLN A 83 -13.61 3.96 -12.72
C GLN A 83 -14.82 4.75 -12.25
N ASP A 84 -15.93 4.08 -11.96
CA ASP A 84 -17.17 4.76 -11.54
C ASP A 84 -17.02 5.52 -10.21
N GLN A 85 -16.24 4.97 -9.26
CA GLN A 85 -16.00 5.59 -7.95
C GLN A 85 -14.98 6.72 -8.01
N LEU A 86 -14.04 6.70 -8.96
CA LEU A 86 -12.88 7.59 -9.03
C LEU A 86 -12.91 8.55 -10.23
N LEU A 87 -14.03 8.61 -10.98
CA LEU A 87 -14.14 9.34 -12.24
C LEU A 87 -13.73 10.83 -12.13
N SER A 88 -14.01 11.46 -10.99
CA SER A 88 -13.69 12.87 -10.76
C SER A 88 -12.24 13.12 -10.29
N LEU A 89 -11.49 12.06 -10.01
CA LEU A 89 -10.15 12.15 -9.41
C LEU A 89 -9.05 11.66 -10.33
N VAL A 90 -9.28 10.55 -11.04
CA VAL A 90 -8.26 9.85 -11.85
C VAL A 90 -8.23 10.40 -13.26
N THR A 91 -7.02 10.73 -13.73
CA THR A 91 -6.78 11.16 -15.12
C THR A 91 -6.25 10.02 -15.98
N ASP A 92 -5.52 9.07 -15.39
CA ASP A 92 -4.84 7.97 -16.08
C ASP A 92 -5.21 6.62 -15.44
N TRP A 93 -6.02 5.85 -16.15
CA TRP A 93 -6.49 4.55 -15.69
C TRP A 93 -5.48 3.46 -15.95
N VAL A 94 -5.17 2.66 -14.90
CA VAL A 94 -4.20 1.56 -14.99
C VAL A 94 -4.79 0.24 -14.48
N LYS A 95 -4.22 -0.86 -14.96
CA LYS A 95 -4.61 -2.25 -14.68
C LYS A 95 -3.40 -3.15 -14.50
N ASP A 96 -3.64 -4.41 -14.21
CA ASP A 96 -2.59 -5.43 -14.04
C ASP A 96 -1.62 -5.48 -15.23
N GLY A 97 -0.34 -5.47 -14.94
CA GLY A 97 0.75 -5.53 -15.91
C GLY A 97 1.13 -4.21 -16.55
N ASP A 98 0.36 -3.13 -16.36
CA ASP A 98 0.74 -1.80 -16.86
C ASP A 98 2.02 -1.31 -16.20
N ARG A 99 2.71 -0.38 -16.88
CA ARG A 99 3.94 0.23 -16.38
C ARG A 99 3.79 1.73 -16.28
N ILE A 100 4.18 2.29 -15.14
CA ILE A 100 4.28 3.72 -14.92
C ILE A 100 5.78 4.05 -14.80
N ASN A 101 6.27 4.92 -15.67
CA ASN A 101 7.67 5.31 -15.69
C ASN A 101 7.79 6.79 -15.34
N PHE A 102 8.67 7.11 -14.43
CA PHE A 102 9.01 8.49 -14.09
C PHE A 102 10.52 8.60 -13.84
N GLN A 103 11.22 9.29 -14.74
CA GLN A 103 12.69 9.35 -14.74
C GLN A 103 13.29 7.93 -14.73
N ASP A 104 14.05 7.58 -13.68
CA ASP A 104 14.67 6.28 -13.46
C ASP A 104 13.87 5.36 -12.53
N LEU A 105 12.65 5.74 -12.15
CA LEU A 105 11.71 4.87 -11.45
C LEU A 105 10.76 4.17 -12.44
N HIS A 106 10.66 2.86 -12.29
CA HIS A 106 9.81 2.00 -13.13
C HIS A 106 8.88 1.17 -12.25
N PHE A 107 7.60 1.53 -12.23
CA PHE A 107 6.59 0.79 -11.49
C PHE A 107 5.88 -0.21 -12.39
N THR A 108 5.80 -1.46 -11.95
CA THR A 108 4.85 -2.44 -12.50
C THR A 108 3.59 -2.37 -11.65
N VAL A 109 2.45 -2.23 -12.29
CA VAL A 109 1.14 -2.23 -11.64
C VAL A 109 0.69 -3.69 -11.47
N PHE A 110 0.32 -4.05 -10.24
CA PHE A 110 -0.31 -5.33 -9.93
C PHE A 110 -1.76 -5.08 -9.52
N GLU A 111 -2.69 -5.79 -10.10
CA GLU A 111 -4.06 -5.85 -9.61
C GLU A 111 -4.17 -6.99 -8.59
N TRP A 112 -4.35 -6.61 -7.33
CA TRP A 112 -4.35 -7.49 -6.18
C TRP A 112 -5.69 -7.40 -5.43
N PRO A 113 -6.72 -8.07 -5.96
CA PRO A 113 -8.06 -8.05 -5.36
C PRO A 113 -8.09 -8.78 -4.02
N GLY A 114 -9.04 -8.39 -3.19
CA GLY A 114 -9.30 -8.96 -1.87
C GLY A 114 -9.88 -7.93 -0.92
N HIS A 115 -9.13 -6.90 -0.58
CA HIS A 115 -9.62 -5.77 0.20
C HIS A 115 -10.73 -5.02 -0.57
N THR A 116 -10.42 -4.58 -1.79
CA THR A 116 -11.41 -4.18 -2.80
C THR A 116 -11.22 -5.01 -4.08
N LEU A 117 -12.17 -4.97 -5.01
CA LEU A 117 -12.07 -5.70 -6.28
C LEU A 117 -11.05 -5.09 -7.23
N GLY A 118 -10.90 -3.78 -7.20
CA GLY A 118 -9.99 -3.03 -8.08
C GLY A 118 -8.68 -2.61 -7.41
N HIS A 119 -8.32 -3.22 -6.29
CA HIS A 119 -7.13 -2.84 -5.54
C HIS A 119 -5.84 -3.02 -6.35
N LEU A 120 -4.99 -1.98 -6.38
CA LEU A 120 -3.68 -1.98 -7.02
C LEU A 120 -2.54 -2.02 -5.99
N ALA A 121 -1.41 -2.60 -6.42
CA ALA A 121 -0.12 -2.41 -5.77
C ALA A 121 0.91 -1.96 -6.81
N PHE A 122 1.86 -1.12 -6.39
CA PHE A 122 2.88 -0.57 -7.28
C PHE A 122 4.25 -1.14 -6.89
N TRP A 123 4.84 -1.90 -7.80
CA TRP A 123 6.13 -2.57 -7.60
C TRP A 123 7.25 -1.88 -8.37
N CYS A 124 8.23 -1.32 -7.66
CA CYS A 124 9.47 -0.79 -8.21
C CYS A 124 10.60 -1.79 -7.98
N ALA A 125 10.92 -2.60 -8.99
CA ALA A 125 11.86 -3.73 -8.87
C ALA A 125 13.30 -3.27 -8.57
N ASP A 126 13.73 -2.18 -9.20
CA ASP A 126 15.10 -1.66 -9.08
C ASP A 126 15.40 -1.20 -7.65
N GLN A 127 14.40 -0.65 -6.97
CA GLN A 127 14.48 -0.21 -5.58
C GLN A 127 14.08 -1.30 -4.58
N LYS A 128 13.43 -2.38 -5.04
CA LYS A 128 12.75 -3.40 -4.22
C LYS A 128 11.63 -2.83 -3.35
N TRP A 129 10.97 -1.80 -3.83
CA TRP A 129 9.85 -1.15 -3.14
C TRP A 129 8.51 -1.66 -3.63
N LEU A 130 7.65 -2.01 -2.69
CA LEU A 130 6.27 -2.39 -2.94
C LEU A 130 5.34 -1.47 -2.15
N PHE A 131 4.55 -0.68 -2.84
CA PHE A 131 3.46 0.09 -2.25
C PHE A 131 2.21 -0.77 -2.32
N SER A 132 1.86 -1.38 -1.19
CA SER A 132 0.86 -2.46 -1.14
C SER A 132 -0.54 -1.98 -0.80
N GLY A 133 -0.73 -0.69 -0.48
CA GLY A 133 -2.01 -0.22 0.05
C GLY A 133 -2.48 -1.12 1.19
N ASP A 134 -3.71 -1.57 1.10
CA ASP A 134 -4.41 -2.36 2.12
C ASP A 134 -4.37 -3.88 1.87
N VAL A 135 -3.32 -4.39 1.24
CA VAL A 135 -3.16 -5.84 1.03
C VAL A 135 -2.55 -6.51 2.25
N VAL A 136 -1.43 -5.98 2.74
CA VAL A 136 -0.66 -6.59 3.83
C VAL A 136 -0.23 -5.53 4.83
N PHE A 137 -0.26 -5.89 6.09
CA PHE A 137 0.17 -5.08 7.22
C PHE A 137 1.10 -5.88 8.12
N SER A 138 1.75 -5.20 9.04
CA SER A 138 2.54 -5.84 10.10
C SER A 138 1.71 -6.92 10.82
N LEU A 139 2.09 -8.21 10.67
CA LEU A 139 1.38 -9.37 11.21
C LEU A 139 -0.10 -9.50 10.76
N GLY A 140 -0.50 -8.86 9.67
CA GLY A 140 -1.89 -8.82 9.24
C GLY A 140 -2.06 -8.75 7.73
N CYS A 141 -3.32 -8.75 7.31
CA CYS A 141 -3.72 -8.44 5.94
C CYS A 141 -5.02 -7.62 5.95
N GLY A 142 -5.34 -7.00 4.81
CA GLY A 142 -6.55 -6.22 4.65
C GLY A 142 -7.84 -6.99 4.97
N ARG A 143 -8.82 -6.28 5.50
CA ARG A 143 -10.18 -6.81 5.61
C ARG A 143 -10.78 -6.92 4.22
N LEU A 144 -11.59 -7.94 3.99
CA LEU A 144 -12.29 -8.13 2.72
C LEU A 144 -13.61 -7.35 2.77
N PHE A 145 -13.71 -6.25 2.04
CA PHE A 145 -14.95 -5.49 1.91
C PHE A 145 -15.72 -5.88 0.64
N GLU A 146 -15.01 -6.16 -0.44
CA GLU A 146 -15.62 -6.47 -1.74
C GLU A 146 -15.15 -7.82 -2.30
N GLY A 147 -13.89 -8.18 -2.05
CA GLY A 147 -13.30 -9.40 -2.60
C GLY A 147 -13.62 -10.65 -1.80
N SER A 148 -13.23 -11.80 -2.36
CA SER A 148 -13.40 -13.10 -1.73
C SER A 148 -12.13 -13.57 -1.00
N PHE A 149 -12.27 -14.59 -0.15
CA PHE A 149 -11.12 -15.23 0.52
C PHE A 149 -10.13 -15.81 -0.50
N GLU A 150 -10.64 -16.40 -1.59
CA GLU A 150 -9.82 -16.94 -2.70
C GLU A 150 -8.97 -15.84 -3.34
N GLN A 151 -9.57 -14.69 -3.58
CA GLN A 151 -8.87 -13.55 -4.20
C GLN A 151 -7.76 -13.03 -3.29
N MET A 152 -8.06 -12.75 -2.03
CA MET A 152 -7.05 -12.25 -1.09
C MET A 152 -5.96 -13.31 -0.84
N PHE A 153 -6.31 -14.57 -0.67
CA PHE A 153 -5.33 -15.64 -0.52
C PHE A 153 -4.41 -15.72 -1.74
N GLY A 154 -4.98 -15.70 -2.96
CA GLY A 154 -4.21 -15.66 -4.21
C GLY A 154 -3.30 -14.44 -4.31
N THR A 155 -3.78 -13.27 -3.91
CA THR A 155 -2.99 -12.03 -3.81
C THR A 155 -1.80 -12.20 -2.87
N LEU A 156 -2.02 -12.75 -1.67
CA LEU A 156 -0.94 -13.00 -0.70
C LEU A 156 0.08 -14.04 -1.20
N GLN A 157 -0.35 -15.07 -2.00
CA GLN A 157 0.61 -15.98 -2.63
C GLN A 157 1.47 -15.26 -3.69
N LYS A 158 0.90 -14.35 -4.49
CA LYS A 158 1.67 -13.50 -5.43
C LYS A 158 2.67 -12.61 -4.67
N LEU A 159 2.25 -11.97 -3.58
CA LEU A 159 3.14 -11.19 -2.70
C LEU A 159 4.32 -12.05 -2.22
N LYS A 160 4.06 -13.28 -1.77
CA LYS A 160 5.11 -14.20 -1.31
C LYS A 160 6.13 -14.55 -2.40
N SER A 161 5.80 -14.44 -3.67
CA SER A 161 6.73 -14.71 -4.78
C SER A 161 7.77 -13.61 -5.01
N LEU A 162 7.56 -12.42 -4.47
CA LEU A 162 8.52 -11.32 -4.56
C LEU A 162 9.83 -11.61 -3.80
N PRO A 163 10.92 -10.92 -4.13
CA PRO A 163 12.20 -11.06 -3.44
C PRO A 163 12.09 -10.87 -1.92
N ALA A 164 12.77 -11.68 -1.15
CA ALA A 164 12.69 -11.63 0.32
C ALA A 164 13.11 -10.28 0.94
N ALA A 165 13.96 -9.53 0.23
CA ALA A 165 14.41 -8.19 0.63
C ALA A 165 13.47 -7.07 0.17
N THR A 166 12.24 -7.39 -0.28
CA THR A 166 11.24 -6.38 -0.65
C THR A 166 10.87 -5.56 0.57
N GLU A 167 10.97 -4.25 0.43
CA GLU A 167 10.47 -3.25 1.36
C GLU A 167 9.01 -2.95 1.02
N ILE A 168 8.11 -3.16 1.98
CA ILE A 168 6.68 -3.02 1.80
C ILE A 168 6.20 -1.76 2.52
N PHE A 169 5.62 -0.85 1.77
CA PHE A 169 4.99 0.38 2.24
C PHE A 169 3.47 0.16 2.29
N CYS A 170 2.97 -0.23 3.46
CA CYS A 170 1.55 -0.41 3.73
C CYS A 170 0.96 0.86 4.35
N THR A 171 -0.30 1.12 4.08
CA THR A 171 -0.96 2.41 4.34
C THR A 171 -1.51 2.58 5.75
N HIS A 172 -1.47 1.54 6.60
CA HIS A 172 -1.94 1.61 7.99
C HIS A 172 -0.97 0.99 8.99
N ASP A 173 -0.96 1.53 10.22
CA ASP A 173 -0.30 0.94 11.38
C ASP A 173 -1.28 0.11 12.22
N TYR A 174 -1.58 -1.08 11.74
CA TYR A 174 -2.40 -2.03 12.51
C TYR A 174 -1.56 -2.96 13.42
N PHE A 175 -0.25 -2.70 13.59
CA PHE A 175 0.60 -3.56 14.39
C PHE A 175 0.08 -3.79 15.82
N PRO A 176 -0.33 -2.76 16.59
CA PRO A 176 -0.80 -3.00 17.96
C PRO A 176 -2.02 -3.92 18.04
N ALA A 177 -2.96 -3.78 17.10
CA ALA A 177 -4.15 -4.62 17.04
C ALA A 177 -3.84 -6.04 16.57
N ASN A 178 -2.97 -6.18 15.56
CA ASN A 178 -2.55 -7.48 15.04
C ASN A 178 -1.68 -8.24 16.05
N GLN A 179 -0.83 -7.56 16.80
CA GLN A 179 -0.05 -8.16 17.89
C GLN A 179 -0.96 -8.74 18.97
N ARG A 180 -1.97 -7.98 19.43
CA ARG A 180 -2.95 -8.49 20.42
C ARG A 180 -3.68 -9.72 19.88
N PHE A 181 -4.09 -9.71 18.62
CA PHE A 181 -4.72 -10.86 17.98
C PHE A 181 -3.77 -12.08 17.96
N CYS A 182 -2.52 -11.91 17.56
CA CYS A 182 -1.55 -13.00 17.56
C CYS A 182 -1.36 -13.60 18.97
N HIS A 183 -1.27 -12.76 20.00
CA HIS A 183 -1.17 -13.25 21.40
C HIS A 183 -2.43 -14.01 21.82
N HIS A 184 -3.63 -13.49 21.49
CA HIS A 184 -4.91 -14.17 21.79
C HIS A 184 -4.97 -15.55 21.12
N GLU A 185 -4.54 -15.66 19.87
CA GLU A 185 -4.51 -16.89 19.09
C GLU A 185 -3.29 -17.79 19.41
N LYS A 186 -2.43 -17.37 20.36
CA LYS A 186 -1.18 -18.06 20.73
C LYS A 186 -0.23 -18.30 19.54
N ILE A 187 -0.23 -17.37 18.60
CA ILE A 187 0.69 -17.38 17.45
C ILE A 187 2.04 -16.85 17.92
N PRO A 188 3.15 -17.60 17.73
CA PRO A 188 4.47 -17.19 18.21
C PRO A 188 5.00 -16.02 17.38
N ILE A 189 5.21 -14.86 18.04
CA ILE A 189 5.72 -13.62 17.47
C ILE A 189 6.78 -12.94 18.36
N GLU A 190 7.35 -13.64 19.32
CA GLU A 190 8.24 -13.08 20.35
C GLU A 190 9.47 -12.39 19.76
N ASP A 191 9.96 -12.89 18.63
CA ASP A 191 11.12 -12.34 17.91
C ASP A 191 10.72 -11.36 16.80
N TYR A 192 9.42 -11.10 16.60
CA TYR A 192 8.99 -10.12 15.60
C TYR A 192 9.38 -8.72 16.07
N ARG A 193 9.94 -7.94 15.15
CA ARG A 193 10.26 -6.52 15.36
C ARG A 193 9.55 -5.70 14.29
N PRO A 194 8.60 -4.83 14.69
CA PRO A 194 7.93 -3.98 13.71
C PRO A 194 8.94 -3.05 13.03
N GLU A 195 8.93 -3.04 11.72
CA GLU A 195 9.77 -2.18 10.88
C GLU A 195 8.86 -1.38 9.93
N HIS A 196 9.28 -0.18 9.54
CA HIS A 196 8.69 0.54 8.45
C HIS A 196 9.82 1.12 7.58
N PRO A 197 9.87 0.71 6.31
CA PRO A 197 8.98 -0.24 5.62
C PRO A 197 9.03 -1.64 6.20
N LEU A 198 7.96 -2.43 6.03
CA LEU A 198 7.97 -3.84 6.39
C LEU A 198 8.94 -4.59 5.47
N ILE A 199 9.63 -5.58 5.99
CA ILE A 199 10.50 -6.46 5.19
C ILE A 199 9.78 -7.78 4.89
N LEU A 200 9.58 -8.10 3.62
CA LEU A 200 8.83 -9.30 3.21
C LEU A 200 9.37 -10.58 3.84
N LYS A 201 10.69 -10.71 4.01
CA LYS A 201 11.31 -11.86 4.69
C LYS A 201 10.76 -12.04 6.11
N GLN A 202 10.60 -10.95 6.85
CA GLN A 202 10.09 -10.97 8.22
C GLN A 202 8.60 -11.32 8.24
N GLU A 203 7.81 -10.71 7.36
CA GLU A 203 6.39 -11.01 7.23
C GLU A 203 6.15 -12.48 6.84
N LYS A 204 6.91 -13.04 5.90
CA LYS A 204 6.83 -14.47 5.57
C LYS A 204 7.10 -15.39 6.77
N LYS A 205 7.94 -14.96 7.70
CA LYS A 205 8.29 -15.76 8.89
C LYS A 205 7.23 -15.69 9.98
N TYR A 206 6.63 -14.51 10.18
CA TYR A 206 5.81 -14.24 11.38
C TYR A 206 4.34 -13.95 11.09
N ASN A 207 4.01 -13.35 9.94
CA ASN A 207 2.64 -12.97 9.61
C ASN A 207 1.76 -14.22 9.41
N PRO A 208 0.74 -14.43 10.26
CA PRO A 208 -0.06 -15.66 10.20
C PRO A 208 -0.81 -15.81 8.89
N PHE A 209 -1.22 -14.71 8.26
CA PHE A 209 -1.96 -14.73 7.00
C PHE A 209 -1.04 -15.11 5.82
N LEU A 210 0.22 -14.72 5.84
CA LEU A 210 1.21 -15.17 4.86
C LEU A 210 1.68 -16.60 5.11
N LYS A 211 1.60 -17.10 6.35
CA LYS A 211 1.95 -18.47 6.70
C LYS A 211 0.87 -19.48 6.36
N ALA A 212 -0.37 -19.06 6.21
CA ALA A 212 -1.46 -19.94 5.80
C ALA A 212 -1.09 -20.66 4.49
N VAL A 213 -1.20 -21.98 4.49
CA VAL A 213 -0.86 -22.83 3.34
C VAL A 213 -2.08 -23.27 2.54
N THR A 214 -3.27 -23.22 3.16
CA THR A 214 -4.55 -23.48 2.48
C THR A 214 -5.48 -22.30 2.63
N ILE A 215 -6.48 -22.25 1.75
CA ILE A 215 -7.49 -21.19 1.78
C ILE A 215 -8.36 -21.28 3.03
N GLU A 216 -8.65 -22.51 3.50
CA GLU A 216 -9.46 -22.75 4.70
C GLU A 216 -8.74 -22.23 5.95
N GLU A 217 -7.43 -22.42 6.06
CA GLU A 217 -6.61 -21.85 7.12
C GLU A 217 -6.65 -20.31 7.09
N PHE A 218 -6.47 -19.74 5.90
CA PHE A 218 -6.53 -18.29 5.71
C PHE A 218 -7.90 -17.73 6.08
N GLN A 219 -8.98 -18.33 5.56
CA GLN A 219 -10.35 -17.93 5.86
C GLN A 219 -10.64 -17.97 7.36
N SER A 220 -10.32 -19.10 8.00
CA SER A 220 -10.52 -19.26 9.44
C SER A 220 -9.79 -18.19 10.26
N LEU A 221 -8.53 -17.87 9.90
CA LEU A 221 -7.77 -16.79 10.54
C LEU A 221 -8.42 -15.42 10.33
N ARG A 222 -8.85 -15.12 9.10
CA ARG A 222 -9.43 -13.81 8.76
C ARG A 222 -10.78 -13.60 9.44
N GLU A 223 -11.62 -14.63 9.50
CA GLU A 223 -12.91 -14.59 10.21
C GLU A 223 -12.73 -14.33 11.71
N ARG A 224 -11.79 -15.03 12.38
CA ARG A 224 -11.47 -14.77 13.79
C ARG A 224 -10.91 -13.37 14.01
N ARG A 225 -10.05 -12.87 13.10
CA ARG A 225 -9.52 -11.50 13.21
C ARG A 225 -10.60 -10.45 12.98
N ASN A 226 -11.65 -10.74 12.21
CA ASN A 226 -12.78 -9.82 12.01
C ASN A 226 -13.68 -9.70 13.25
N GLN A 227 -13.70 -10.74 14.10
CA GLN A 227 -14.50 -10.80 15.33
C GLN A 227 -13.73 -10.29 16.56
N PHE A 228 -12.41 -10.18 16.47
CA PHE A 228 -11.49 -9.70 17.51
C PHE A 228 -11.42 -8.17 17.55
#